data_4acc9db045ed8fb321233f5f8cf2f21c
#
_entry.id   4acc9db045ed8fb321233f5f8cf2f21c
#
_cell.length_a   1.000
_cell.length_b   1.000
_cell.length_c   1.000
_cell.angle_alpha   90.00
_cell.angle_beta   90.00
_cell.angle_gamma   90.00
#
_symmetry.space_group_name_H-M   'P 1'
#
loop_
_entity.id
_entity.type
_entity.pdbx_description
1 polymer ?
#
loop_
_entity_poly.entity_id
_entity_poly.type
_entity_poly.pdbx_seq_one_letter_code
_entity_poly.pdbx_strand_id
1 'polypeptide(L)'
;QYIKIKPGDQITKKTVLAENKGLFGLGFFKSEVRSPVEGEVENISAVTGQVLLREPRIPVQVKAFMDGIVTDVIEGEGVVIENKSAYIQGIFGIGDETTGELKMLATRPDEELDPAKIDDSCKDKIIIAGSFIRFDVIDSARKHGVKAIITGGIDDQDIKKLLGYDIGVAITGHENIGLTIICTEGFGKITMANKTFTLLKQFNGRMASVHGHTQIRAGVIRPEIIIPMEFSENELVTK
;
A
#
# COMPACT_ATOMS: atom_id res chain seq x y z
N GLN A 1 16.23 -17.02 42.69
CA GLN A 1 17.49 -16.25 42.42
C GLN A 1 18.18 -16.60 41.12
N TYR A 2 17.43 -16.93 40.11
CA TYR A 2 17.98 -17.25 38.78
C TYR A 2 17.89 -16.06 37.81
N ILE A 3 17.04 -15.05 38.11
CA ILE A 3 16.81 -13.87 37.28
C ILE A 3 18.00 -12.92 37.45
N LYS A 4 18.56 -12.46 36.31
CA LYS A 4 19.75 -11.61 36.23
C LYS A 4 19.45 -10.15 35.93
N ILE A 5 18.19 -9.83 35.67
CA ILE A 5 17.71 -8.53 35.23
C ILE A 5 16.83 -7.89 36.30
N LYS A 6 16.61 -6.58 36.17
CA LYS A 6 15.74 -5.78 37.04
C LYS A 6 14.77 -4.96 36.17
N PRO A 7 13.61 -4.56 36.69
CA PRO A 7 12.77 -3.55 36.03
C PRO A 7 13.58 -2.30 35.70
N GLY A 8 13.45 -1.79 34.48
CA GLY A 8 14.19 -0.66 33.93
C GLY A 8 15.47 -1.03 33.18
N ASP A 9 15.93 -2.28 33.19
CA ASP A 9 17.10 -2.70 32.45
C ASP A 9 16.83 -2.69 30.95
N GLN A 10 17.77 -2.10 30.17
CA GLN A 10 17.76 -2.21 28.72
C GLN A 10 18.30 -3.56 28.27
N ILE A 11 17.59 -4.21 27.40
CA ILE A 11 17.88 -5.58 26.97
C ILE A 11 18.01 -5.68 25.45
N THR A 12 18.85 -6.60 25.02
CA THR A 12 19.00 -7.02 23.62
C THR A 12 18.71 -8.51 23.49
N LYS A 13 18.56 -9.01 22.27
CA LYS A 13 18.37 -10.46 21.99
C LYS A 13 19.54 -11.35 22.54
N LYS A 14 20.66 -10.74 22.93
CA LYS A 14 21.79 -11.44 23.56
C LYS A 14 21.74 -11.42 25.08
N THR A 15 20.90 -10.58 25.69
CA THR A 15 20.82 -10.43 27.15
C THR A 15 20.27 -11.70 27.81
N VAL A 16 20.99 -12.21 28.78
CA VAL A 16 20.56 -13.37 29.60
C VAL A 16 19.60 -12.88 30.67
N LEU A 17 18.32 -13.27 30.56
CA LEU A 17 17.26 -12.90 31.50
C LEU A 17 17.36 -13.73 32.79
N ALA A 18 17.62 -15.00 32.64
CA ALA A 18 17.76 -15.96 33.75
C ALA A 18 18.82 -17.01 33.46
N GLU A 19 19.48 -17.49 34.52
CA GLU A 19 20.54 -18.48 34.41
C GLU A 19 20.40 -19.50 35.56
N ASN A 20 20.47 -20.78 35.21
CA ASN A 20 20.61 -21.86 36.20
C ASN A 20 22.08 -22.27 36.30
N LYS A 21 22.66 -22.23 37.50
CA LYS A 21 24.06 -22.56 37.74
C LYS A 21 24.42 -24.04 37.64
N GLY A 22 23.43 -24.90 37.37
CA GLY A 22 23.64 -26.35 37.35
C GLY A 22 23.76 -27.01 38.74
N LEU A 23 23.94 -28.32 38.74
CA LEU A 23 24.04 -29.11 39.99
C LEU A 23 25.40 -28.85 40.66
N PHE A 24 25.41 -28.48 41.93
CA PHE A 24 26.60 -28.19 42.78
C PHE A 24 27.51 -27.06 42.27
N GLY A 25 27.11 -26.18 41.38
CA GLY A 25 27.94 -25.08 40.88
C GLY A 25 29.07 -25.47 39.93
N LEU A 26 29.13 -26.71 39.51
CA LEU A 26 30.20 -27.30 38.68
C LEU A 26 29.94 -27.13 37.17
N GLY A 27 28.95 -26.30 36.73
CA GLY A 27 28.75 -25.99 35.33
C GLY A 27 28.07 -27.10 34.51
N PHE A 28 27.89 -28.29 35.00
CA PHE A 28 27.14 -29.35 34.33
C PHE A 28 25.64 -29.03 34.40
N PHE A 29 24.97 -29.03 33.23
CA PHE A 29 23.56 -28.66 33.06
C PHE A 29 23.24 -27.15 33.29
N LYS A 30 24.18 -26.27 33.00
CA LYS A 30 23.92 -24.84 32.93
C LYS A 30 22.88 -24.55 31.83
N SER A 31 21.79 -23.85 32.16
CA SER A 31 20.82 -23.38 31.19
C SER A 31 20.64 -21.87 31.32
N GLU A 32 20.54 -21.20 30.18
CA GLU A 32 20.33 -19.76 30.09
C GLU A 32 19.04 -19.49 29.32
N VAL A 33 18.25 -18.53 29.80
CA VAL A 33 17.12 -17.96 29.07
C VAL A 33 17.51 -16.59 28.59
N ARG A 34 17.53 -16.38 27.27
CA ARG A 34 17.86 -15.12 26.65
C ARG A 34 16.61 -14.37 26.23
N SER A 35 16.73 -13.06 26.09
CA SER A 35 15.63 -12.23 25.62
C SER A 35 15.27 -12.56 24.17
N PRO A 36 13.98 -12.78 23.84
CA PRO A 36 13.53 -12.94 22.46
C PRO A 36 13.49 -11.61 21.69
N VAL A 37 13.48 -10.48 22.41
CA VAL A 37 13.30 -9.13 21.87
C VAL A 37 14.34 -8.17 22.40
N GLU A 38 14.47 -7.01 21.76
CA GLU A 38 15.19 -5.84 22.26
C GLU A 38 14.18 -4.90 22.93
N GLY A 39 14.60 -4.20 23.99
CA GLY A 39 13.71 -3.28 24.69
C GLY A 39 14.10 -3.06 26.13
N GLU A 40 13.11 -2.92 26.98
CA GLU A 40 13.25 -2.64 28.42
C GLU A 40 12.48 -3.68 29.25
N VAL A 41 13.02 -4.03 30.39
CA VAL A 41 12.32 -4.87 31.37
C VAL A 41 11.28 -4.00 32.09
N GLU A 42 10.00 -4.24 31.82
CA GLU A 42 8.92 -3.46 32.42
C GLU A 42 8.58 -3.95 33.83
N ASN A 43 8.45 -5.24 34.00
CA ASN A 43 8.11 -5.84 35.30
C ASN A 43 8.60 -7.29 35.44
N ILE A 44 8.83 -7.72 36.66
CA ILE A 44 9.20 -9.09 37.01
C ILE A 44 8.31 -9.53 38.14
N SER A 45 7.47 -10.54 37.89
CA SER A 45 6.62 -11.14 38.92
C SER A 45 7.43 -12.06 39.82
N ALA A 46 7.54 -11.73 41.10
CA ALA A 46 8.21 -12.58 42.08
C ALA A 46 7.41 -13.86 42.40
N VAL A 47 6.11 -13.88 42.08
CA VAL A 47 5.22 -15.02 42.39
C VAL A 47 5.22 -16.02 41.25
N THR A 48 5.08 -15.56 40.02
CA THR A 48 4.96 -16.44 38.85
C THR A 48 6.27 -16.62 38.08
N GLY A 49 7.29 -15.77 38.32
CA GLY A 49 8.52 -15.75 37.54
C GLY A 49 8.37 -15.18 36.14
N GLN A 50 7.21 -14.61 35.82
CA GLN A 50 7.00 -13.95 34.52
C GLN A 50 7.80 -12.64 34.40
N VAL A 51 8.41 -12.44 33.28
CA VAL A 51 9.13 -11.20 32.91
C VAL A 51 8.35 -10.53 31.82
N LEU A 52 7.91 -9.30 32.06
CA LEU A 52 7.26 -8.46 31.08
C LEU A 52 8.32 -7.58 30.41
N LEU A 53 8.44 -7.70 29.09
CA LEU A 53 9.38 -6.94 28.28
C LEU A 53 8.61 -5.95 27.41
N ARG A 54 9.07 -4.70 27.39
CA ARG A 54 8.52 -3.64 26.53
C ARG A 54 9.46 -3.42 25.36
N GLU A 55 8.97 -3.66 24.15
CA GLU A 55 9.68 -3.33 22.92
C GLU A 55 9.73 -1.80 22.71
N PRO A 56 10.72 -1.30 21.95
CA PRO A 56 10.76 0.10 21.57
C PRO A 56 9.46 0.52 20.89
N ARG A 57 9.01 1.74 21.14
CA ARG A 57 7.83 2.28 20.46
C ARG A 57 8.11 2.38 18.97
N ILE A 58 7.29 1.73 18.17
CA ILE A 58 7.30 1.86 16.72
C ILE A 58 6.50 3.11 16.38
N PRO A 59 7.10 4.16 15.79
CA PRO A 59 6.35 5.33 15.39
C PRO A 59 5.37 4.94 14.26
N VAL A 60 4.09 5.18 14.49
CA VAL A 60 3.08 5.04 13.43
C VAL A 60 3.12 6.31 12.60
N GLN A 61 3.40 6.16 11.32
CA GLN A 61 3.40 7.26 10.36
C GLN A 61 2.27 7.04 9.35
N VAL A 62 1.45 8.06 9.16
CA VAL A 62 0.47 8.11 8.07
C VAL A 62 1.00 9.10 7.04
N LYS A 63 1.21 8.62 5.82
CA LYS A 63 1.58 9.48 4.69
C LYS A 63 0.32 10.04 4.07
N ALA A 64 0.39 11.29 3.62
CA ALA A 64 -0.67 11.87 2.81
C ALA A 64 -0.84 11.07 1.51
N PHE A 65 -2.08 10.85 1.11
CA PHE A 65 -2.42 10.15 -0.14
C PHE A 65 -1.92 10.91 -1.38
N MET A 66 -1.84 12.23 -1.30
CA MET A 66 -1.41 13.09 -2.41
C MET A 66 -0.48 14.20 -1.93
N ASP A 67 0.34 14.71 -2.83
CA ASP A 67 1.13 15.92 -2.58
C ASP A 67 0.21 17.14 -2.58
N GLY A 68 0.44 18.08 -1.66
CA GLY A 68 -0.39 19.26 -1.52
C GLY A 68 0.11 20.22 -0.44
N ILE A 69 -0.70 21.21 -0.13
CA ILE A 69 -0.44 22.22 0.90
C ILE A 69 -1.33 21.91 2.10
N VAL A 70 -0.73 21.90 3.30
CA VAL A 70 -1.50 21.79 4.54
C VAL A 70 -2.23 23.13 4.76
N THR A 71 -3.55 23.10 4.73
CA THR A 71 -4.39 24.27 4.90
C THR A 71 -4.98 24.40 6.30
N ASP A 72 -5.11 23.27 7.00
CA ASP A 72 -5.61 23.24 8.38
C ASP A 72 -4.97 22.09 9.16
N VAL A 73 -4.86 22.27 10.49
CA VAL A 73 -4.38 21.25 11.43
C VAL A 73 -5.44 21.01 12.48
N ILE A 74 -5.97 19.79 12.51
CA ILE A 74 -6.97 19.35 13.48
C ILE A 74 -6.23 18.67 14.63
N GLU A 75 -6.09 19.37 15.75
CA GLU A 75 -5.28 18.91 16.87
C GLU A 75 -5.72 17.54 17.39
N GLY A 76 -4.79 16.58 17.43
CA GLY A 76 -5.02 15.20 17.87
C GLY A 76 -5.71 14.31 16.85
N GLU A 77 -6.14 14.82 15.68
CA GLU A 77 -6.85 14.06 14.65
C GLU A 77 -6.08 13.97 13.33
N GLY A 78 -5.55 15.10 12.82
CA GLY A 78 -4.86 15.09 11.53
C GLY A 78 -4.65 16.45 10.91
N VAL A 79 -4.51 16.46 9.59
CA VAL A 79 -4.31 17.69 8.80
C VAL A 79 -5.21 17.67 7.56
N VAL A 80 -5.63 18.85 7.11
CA VAL A 80 -6.31 19.05 5.82
C VAL A 80 -5.27 19.42 4.78
N ILE A 81 -5.27 18.68 3.67
CA ILE A 81 -4.35 18.92 2.55
C ILE A 81 -5.18 19.31 1.33
N GLU A 82 -4.82 20.42 0.74
CA GLU A 82 -5.41 20.88 -0.53
C GLU A 82 -4.36 20.80 -1.65
N ASN A 83 -4.81 20.39 -2.82
CA ASN A 83 -4.03 20.50 -4.03
C ASN A 83 -4.89 20.88 -5.24
N LYS A 84 -4.22 21.34 -6.30
CA LYS A 84 -4.81 21.52 -7.61
C LYS A 84 -4.41 20.33 -8.46
N SER A 85 -5.36 19.56 -8.96
CA SER A 85 -5.08 18.31 -9.65
C SER A 85 -6.01 18.08 -10.84
N ALA A 86 -5.55 17.30 -11.79
CA ALA A 86 -6.44 16.60 -12.70
C ALA A 86 -7.02 15.40 -11.94
N TYR A 87 -8.36 15.28 -11.97
CA TYR A 87 -9.11 14.25 -11.28
C TYR A 87 -9.85 13.36 -12.28
N ILE A 88 -9.64 12.06 -12.20
CA ILE A 88 -10.34 11.06 -13.01
C ILE A 88 -10.96 10.05 -12.06
N GLN A 89 -12.26 9.82 -12.22
CA GLN A 89 -12.98 8.80 -11.48
C GLN A 89 -13.22 7.59 -12.38
N GLY A 90 -12.86 6.40 -11.88
CA GLY A 90 -13.13 5.13 -12.55
C GLY A 90 -14.56 4.62 -12.25
N ILE A 91 -14.92 3.55 -12.93
CA ILE A 91 -16.20 2.85 -12.72
C ILE A 91 -15.99 1.70 -11.72
N PHE A 92 -14.87 1.01 -11.84
CA PHE A 92 -14.52 -0.15 -11.01
C PHE A 92 -13.02 -0.18 -10.73
N GLY A 93 -12.63 -0.68 -9.58
CA GLY A 93 -11.24 -0.90 -9.23
C GLY A 93 -11.09 -1.86 -8.06
N ILE A 94 -9.87 -2.32 -7.87
CA ILE A 94 -9.44 -3.22 -6.79
C ILE A 94 -8.04 -2.80 -6.36
N GLY A 95 -7.76 -2.91 -5.07
CA GLY A 95 -6.48 -2.62 -4.46
C GLY A 95 -6.47 -1.29 -3.71
N ASP A 96 -5.43 -1.14 -2.90
CA ASP A 96 -5.28 -0.02 -1.98
C ASP A 96 -4.76 1.25 -2.65
N GLU A 97 -4.60 2.28 -1.83
CA GLU A 97 -3.93 3.53 -2.20
C GLU A 97 -2.48 3.28 -2.61
N THR A 98 -2.07 3.87 -3.73
CA THR A 98 -0.68 3.86 -4.15
C THR A 98 -0.32 5.11 -4.93
N THR A 99 0.97 5.43 -4.95
CA THR A 99 1.52 6.57 -5.70
C THR A 99 2.63 6.11 -6.62
N GLY A 100 2.71 6.69 -7.80
CA GLY A 100 3.74 6.34 -8.77
C GLY A 100 3.74 7.28 -9.98
N GLU A 101 4.79 7.21 -10.76
CA GLU A 101 4.88 7.92 -12.04
C GLU A 101 4.01 7.24 -13.09
N LEU A 102 3.22 8.03 -13.82
CA LEU A 102 2.40 7.55 -14.93
C LEU A 102 3.27 7.12 -16.11
N LYS A 103 3.04 5.91 -16.63
CA LYS A 103 3.72 5.39 -17.81
C LYS A 103 2.73 4.87 -18.84
N MET A 104 2.66 5.56 -19.98
CA MET A 104 1.86 5.12 -21.12
C MET A 104 2.49 3.89 -21.77
N LEU A 105 1.75 2.79 -21.84
CA LEU A 105 2.12 1.59 -22.61
C LEU A 105 1.22 1.42 -23.84
N ALA A 106 -0.03 1.87 -23.78
CA ALA A 106 -0.90 1.90 -24.94
C ALA A 106 -0.65 3.14 -25.80
N THR A 107 -0.72 2.98 -27.11
CA THR A 107 -0.58 4.06 -28.09
C THR A 107 -1.93 4.63 -28.51
N ARG A 108 -3.01 3.85 -28.35
CA ARG A 108 -4.39 4.17 -28.69
C ARG A 108 -5.36 3.75 -27.58
N PRO A 109 -6.50 4.42 -27.45
CA PRO A 109 -7.48 4.12 -26.42
C PRO A 109 -8.21 2.78 -26.61
N ASP A 110 -8.23 2.24 -27.81
CA ASP A 110 -8.82 0.96 -28.18
C ASP A 110 -7.83 -0.21 -28.14
N GLU A 111 -6.58 0.06 -27.82
CA GLU A 111 -5.53 -0.95 -27.78
C GLU A 111 -5.68 -1.87 -26.58
N GLU A 112 -5.59 -3.17 -26.82
CA GLU A 112 -5.45 -4.18 -25.78
C GLU A 112 -3.96 -4.28 -25.40
N LEU A 113 -3.65 -4.23 -24.11
CA LEU A 113 -2.27 -4.26 -23.68
C LEU A 113 -1.64 -5.64 -23.84
N ASP A 114 -0.50 -5.67 -24.53
CA ASP A 114 0.33 -6.87 -24.65
C ASP A 114 1.21 -7.00 -23.40
N PRO A 115 1.20 -8.15 -22.67
CA PRO A 115 2.06 -8.36 -21.52
C PRO A 115 3.56 -8.23 -21.82
N ALA A 116 3.98 -8.45 -23.07
CA ALA A 116 5.37 -8.26 -23.50
C ALA A 116 5.87 -6.80 -23.46
N LYS A 117 4.96 -5.83 -23.38
CA LYS A 117 5.31 -4.41 -23.18
C LYS A 117 5.67 -4.04 -21.74
N ILE A 118 5.46 -4.95 -20.81
CA ILE A 118 5.75 -4.75 -19.39
C ILE A 118 7.14 -5.33 -19.11
N ASP A 119 8.06 -4.47 -18.76
CA ASP A 119 9.45 -4.77 -18.45
C ASP A 119 9.90 -4.09 -17.14
N ASP A 120 11.15 -4.22 -16.78
CA ASP A 120 11.72 -3.66 -15.55
C ASP A 120 11.61 -2.13 -15.46
N SER A 121 11.44 -1.44 -16.58
CA SER A 121 11.21 0.01 -16.60
C SER A 121 9.81 0.41 -16.12
N CYS A 122 8.93 -0.57 -15.90
CA CYS A 122 7.59 -0.39 -15.33
C CYS A 122 7.57 -0.52 -13.80
N LYS A 123 8.70 -0.91 -13.20
CA LYS A 123 8.82 -1.04 -11.75
C LYS A 123 8.47 0.27 -11.04
N ASP A 124 7.69 0.15 -9.98
CA ASP A 124 7.21 1.27 -9.14
C ASP A 124 6.36 2.32 -9.88
N LYS A 125 5.88 2.02 -11.09
CA LYS A 125 5.07 2.93 -11.91
C LYS A 125 3.60 2.56 -11.95
N ILE A 126 2.78 3.51 -12.35
CA ILE A 126 1.37 3.36 -12.70
C ILE A 126 1.31 3.27 -14.21
N ILE A 127 1.02 2.10 -14.75
CA ILE A 127 0.96 1.90 -16.20
C ILE A 127 -0.44 2.18 -16.75
N ILE A 128 -0.49 2.77 -17.95
CA ILE A 128 -1.72 3.11 -18.63
C ILE A 128 -1.88 2.17 -19.83
N ALA A 129 -2.91 1.34 -19.76
CA ALA A 129 -3.38 0.47 -20.83
C ALA A 129 -4.46 1.20 -21.67
N GLY A 130 -4.85 0.61 -22.77
CA GLY A 130 -5.95 1.13 -23.59
C GLY A 130 -7.31 0.58 -23.16
N SER A 131 -7.90 -0.27 -23.99
CA SER A 131 -9.27 -0.74 -23.81
C SER A 131 -9.42 -1.89 -22.80
N PHE A 132 -8.40 -2.73 -22.67
CA PHE A 132 -8.57 -4.01 -21.97
C PHE A 132 -7.25 -4.59 -21.48
N ILE A 133 -7.33 -5.27 -20.35
CA ILE A 133 -6.25 -6.10 -19.79
C ILE A 133 -6.77 -7.49 -19.46
N ARG A 134 -5.92 -8.50 -19.63
CA ARG A 134 -6.16 -9.89 -19.26
C ARG A 134 -5.33 -10.29 -18.05
N PHE A 135 -5.62 -11.47 -17.52
CA PHE A 135 -4.92 -12.03 -16.38
C PHE A 135 -3.38 -12.10 -16.56
N ASP A 136 -2.91 -12.44 -17.77
CA ASP A 136 -1.48 -12.50 -18.10
C ASP A 136 -0.78 -11.14 -18.01
N VAL A 137 -1.47 -10.04 -18.36
CA VAL A 137 -1.01 -8.67 -18.18
C VAL A 137 -0.86 -8.35 -16.69
N ILE A 138 -1.84 -8.72 -15.88
CA ILE A 138 -1.82 -8.50 -14.43
C ILE A 138 -0.67 -9.29 -13.79
N ASP A 139 -0.50 -10.54 -14.17
CA ASP A 139 0.57 -11.40 -13.66
C ASP A 139 1.96 -10.87 -14.05
N SER A 140 2.12 -10.41 -15.30
CA SER A 140 3.35 -9.73 -15.76
C SER A 140 3.62 -8.46 -14.97
N ALA A 141 2.61 -7.61 -14.75
CA ALA A 141 2.73 -6.37 -13.99
C ALA A 141 3.17 -6.64 -12.54
N ARG A 142 2.60 -7.65 -11.89
CA ARG A 142 3.00 -8.07 -10.53
C ARG A 142 4.46 -8.51 -10.47
N LYS A 143 4.90 -9.33 -11.45
CA LYS A 143 6.29 -9.83 -11.53
C LYS A 143 7.30 -8.71 -11.69
N HIS A 144 6.95 -7.65 -12.42
CA HIS A 144 7.82 -6.49 -12.64
C HIS A 144 7.63 -5.36 -11.61
N GLY A 145 6.84 -5.60 -10.55
CA GLY A 145 6.67 -4.62 -9.47
C GLY A 145 5.94 -3.35 -9.87
N VAL A 146 5.00 -3.45 -10.82
CA VAL A 146 4.09 -2.36 -11.18
C VAL A 146 3.18 -2.05 -10.00
N LYS A 147 2.97 -0.77 -9.69
CA LYS A 147 2.13 -0.35 -8.58
C LYS A 147 0.64 -0.33 -8.92
N ALA A 148 0.30 0.15 -10.12
CA ALA A 148 -1.08 0.17 -10.56
C ALA A 148 -1.22 0.07 -12.08
N ILE A 149 -2.41 -0.38 -12.52
CA ILE A 149 -2.83 -0.41 -13.92
C ILE A 149 -4.10 0.42 -14.08
N ILE A 150 -4.08 1.37 -15.02
CA ILE A 150 -5.26 2.11 -15.46
C ILE A 150 -5.65 1.58 -16.84
N THR A 151 -6.88 1.11 -16.99
CA THR A 151 -7.40 0.47 -18.21
C THR A 151 -8.84 0.91 -18.50
N GLY A 152 -9.30 0.74 -19.72
CA GLY A 152 -10.72 0.90 -20.05
C GLY A 152 -11.58 -0.14 -19.35
N GLY A 153 -11.20 -1.41 -19.42
CA GLY A 153 -11.94 -2.48 -18.77
C GLY A 153 -11.15 -3.73 -18.48
N ILE A 154 -11.81 -4.67 -17.81
CA ILE A 154 -11.31 -5.98 -17.42
C ILE A 154 -12.45 -7.00 -17.45
N ASP A 155 -12.13 -8.27 -17.70
CA ASP A 155 -13.10 -9.36 -17.64
C ASP A 155 -13.34 -9.81 -16.18
N ASP A 156 -14.60 -10.09 -15.84
CA ASP A 156 -14.99 -10.60 -14.52
C ASP A 156 -14.36 -11.95 -14.21
N GLN A 157 -14.17 -12.82 -15.23
CA GLN A 157 -13.50 -14.09 -15.06
C GLN A 157 -12.01 -13.94 -14.73
N ASP A 158 -11.34 -12.92 -15.26
CA ASP A 158 -9.95 -12.65 -14.93
C ASP A 158 -9.80 -12.10 -13.52
N ILE A 159 -10.76 -11.29 -13.06
CA ILE A 159 -10.83 -10.88 -11.66
C ILE A 159 -11.10 -12.09 -10.75
N LYS A 160 -12.01 -12.98 -11.13
CA LYS A 160 -12.25 -14.23 -10.40
C LYS A 160 -11.00 -15.09 -10.27
N LYS A 161 -10.21 -15.21 -11.33
CA LYS A 161 -8.90 -15.90 -11.27
C LYS A 161 -7.93 -15.22 -10.32
N LEU A 162 -7.96 -13.88 -10.29
CA LEU A 162 -7.08 -13.07 -9.45
C LEU A 162 -7.43 -13.20 -7.96
N LEU A 163 -8.71 -13.18 -7.62
CA LEU A 163 -9.23 -13.22 -6.26
C LEU A 163 -9.44 -14.64 -5.73
N GLY A 164 -9.69 -15.60 -6.62
CA GLY A 164 -10.05 -16.97 -6.26
C GLY A 164 -11.53 -17.17 -5.90
N TYR A 165 -12.37 -16.11 -6.02
CA TYR A 165 -13.82 -16.16 -5.76
C TYR A 165 -14.59 -15.21 -6.68
N ASP A 166 -15.92 -15.38 -6.76
CA ASP A 166 -16.79 -14.56 -7.60
C ASP A 166 -17.01 -13.15 -7.02
N ILE A 167 -16.90 -12.14 -7.85
CA ILE A 167 -17.08 -10.71 -7.52
C ILE A 167 -18.44 -10.42 -6.87
N GLY A 168 -19.47 -11.22 -7.18
CA GLY A 168 -20.84 -10.98 -6.70
C GLY A 168 -21.06 -11.12 -5.20
N VAL A 169 -20.11 -11.71 -4.45
CA VAL A 169 -20.33 -12.10 -3.04
C VAL A 169 -19.73 -11.13 -2.04
N ALA A 170 -18.57 -10.56 -2.29
CA ALA A 170 -17.93 -9.62 -1.35
C ALA A 170 -16.73 -8.91 -1.99
N ILE A 171 -16.93 -7.88 -2.80
CA ILE A 171 -15.85 -6.93 -3.03
C ILE A 171 -15.93 -5.88 -1.93
N THR A 172 -14.91 -5.86 -1.09
CA THR A 172 -14.70 -4.80 -0.10
C THR A 172 -13.81 -3.68 -0.64
N GLY A 173 -13.16 -3.93 -1.80
CA GLY A 173 -12.20 -3.02 -2.43
C GLY A 173 -10.80 -3.06 -1.79
N HIS A 174 -10.64 -3.71 -0.65
CA HIS A 174 -9.37 -3.84 0.08
C HIS A 174 -8.65 -5.16 -0.20
N GLU A 175 -9.03 -5.86 -1.25
CA GLU A 175 -8.37 -7.12 -1.61
C GLU A 175 -6.92 -6.85 -2.03
N ASN A 176 -5.98 -7.36 -1.25
CA ASN A 176 -4.56 -7.23 -1.56
C ASN A 176 -4.17 -8.18 -2.70
N ILE A 177 -4.22 -7.67 -3.91
CA ILE A 177 -3.84 -8.38 -5.13
C ILE A 177 -2.40 -8.11 -5.57
N GLY A 178 -1.62 -7.38 -4.74
CA GLY A 178 -0.23 -7.04 -5.01
C GLY A 178 0.00 -5.86 -5.97
N LEU A 179 -1.07 -5.25 -6.47
CA LEU A 179 -1.08 -3.99 -7.23
C LEU A 179 -2.50 -3.40 -7.21
N THR A 180 -2.68 -2.18 -7.70
CA THR A 180 -3.99 -1.55 -7.84
C THR A 180 -4.45 -1.56 -9.29
N ILE A 181 -5.73 -1.91 -9.54
CA ILE A 181 -6.33 -1.87 -10.87
C ILE A 181 -7.48 -0.87 -10.88
N ILE A 182 -7.51 0.01 -11.88
CA ILE A 182 -8.60 0.97 -12.10
C ILE A 182 -9.13 0.80 -13.52
N CYS A 183 -10.44 0.48 -13.62
CA CYS A 183 -11.17 0.44 -14.88
C CYS A 183 -11.95 1.74 -15.03
N THR A 184 -11.65 2.49 -16.07
CA THR A 184 -12.29 3.79 -16.31
C THR A 184 -13.69 3.66 -16.91
N GLU A 185 -13.94 2.56 -17.65
CA GLU A 185 -15.20 2.35 -18.38
C GLU A 185 -16.04 1.19 -17.80
N GLY A 186 -15.40 0.18 -17.17
CA GLY A 186 -16.12 -0.91 -16.50
C GLY A 186 -15.65 -2.32 -16.85
N PHE A 187 -16.60 -3.23 -17.04
CA PHE A 187 -16.30 -4.64 -17.32
C PHE A 187 -16.32 -4.95 -18.80
N GLY A 188 -15.43 -5.85 -19.24
CA GLY A 188 -15.28 -6.28 -20.62
C GLY A 188 -14.29 -5.43 -21.41
N LYS A 189 -14.18 -5.71 -22.71
CA LYS A 189 -13.31 -4.98 -23.64
C LYS A 189 -13.98 -3.67 -24.08
N ILE A 190 -13.71 -2.60 -23.36
CA ILE A 190 -14.30 -1.29 -23.60
C ILE A 190 -13.18 -0.29 -23.90
N THR A 191 -13.27 0.40 -25.02
CA THR A 191 -12.34 1.46 -25.42
C THR A 191 -12.34 2.56 -24.35
N MET A 192 -11.17 2.93 -23.84
CA MET A 192 -11.06 4.06 -22.92
C MET A 192 -11.56 5.34 -23.61
N ALA A 193 -12.34 6.14 -22.89
CA ALA A 193 -12.84 7.40 -23.43
C ALA A 193 -11.68 8.28 -23.94
N ASN A 194 -11.81 8.83 -25.13
CA ASN A 194 -10.75 9.64 -25.75
C ASN A 194 -10.29 10.79 -24.86
N LYS A 195 -11.20 11.42 -24.13
CA LYS A 195 -10.89 12.49 -23.19
C LYS A 195 -9.98 12.01 -22.07
N THR A 196 -10.32 10.87 -21.45
CA THR A 196 -9.54 10.23 -20.38
C THR A 196 -8.15 9.81 -20.88
N PHE A 197 -8.11 9.14 -22.04
CA PHE A 197 -6.84 8.70 -22.64
C PHE A 197 -5.92 9.87 -22.99
N THR A 198 -6.46 10.92 -23.59
CA THR A 198 -5.70 12.13 -23.95
C THR A 198 -5.17 12.83 -22.70
N LEU A 199 -5.97 12.94 -21.65
CA LEU A 199 -5.57 13.54 -20.38
C LEU A 199 -4.42 12.73 -19.74
N LEU A 200 -4.56 11.42 -19.62
CA LEU A 200 -3.51 10.54 -19.07
C LEU A 200 -2.23 10.62 -19.90
N LYS A 201 -2.35 10.67 -21.25
CA LYS A 201 -1.21 10.84 -22.16
C LYS A 201 -0.48 12.17 -21.93
N GLN A 202 -1.21 13.24 -21.66
CA GLN A 202 -0.69 14.58 -21.40
C GLN A 202 0.17 14.61 -20.12
N PHE A 203 -0.21 13.79 -19.13
CA PHE A 203 0.48 13.68 -17.86
C PHE A 203 1.46 12.48 -17.76
N ASN A 204 1.79 11.86 -18.90
CA ASN A 204 2.79 10.79 -18.92
C ASN A 204 4.12 11.26 -18.31
N GLY A 205 4.69 10.48 -17.39
CA GLY A 205 5.90 10.84 -16.65
C GLY A 205 5.65 11.69 -15.37
N ARG A 206 4.41 12.09 -15.07
CA ARG A 206 4.07 12.82 -13.84
C ARG A 206 3.70 11.85 -12.72
N MET A 207 3.92 12.26 -11.48
CA MET A 207 3.44 11.53 -10.31
C MET A 207 1.93 11.59 -10.24
N ALA A 208 1.31 10.46 -9.87
CA ALA A 208 -0.11 10.36 -9.60
C ALA A 208 -0.34 9.53 -8.35
N SER A 209 -1.44 9.83 -7.68
CA SER A 209 -1.98 9.02 -6.58
C SER A 209 -3.23 8.31 -7.09
N VAL A 210 -3.34 7.03 -6.83
CA VAL A 210 -4.48 6.20 -7.26
C VAL A 210 -5.03 5.39 -6.11
N HIS A 211 -6.35 5.25 -6.09
CA HIS A 211 -7.08 4.45 -5.11
C HIS A 211 -8.04 3.52 -5.85
N GLY A 212 -7.85 2.20 -5.67
CA GLY A 212 -8.66 1.19 -6.39
C GLY A 212 -9.97 0.83 -5.72
N HIS A 213 -10.23 1.32 -4.51
CA HIS A 213 -11.40 0.91 -3.74
C HIS A 213 -12.72 1.21 -4.46
N THR A 214 -13.57 0.18 -4.53
CA THR A 214 -14.92 0.29 -5.07
C THR A 214 -15.92 -0.25 -4.06
N GLN A 215 -16.88 0.57 -3.63
CA GLN A 215 -17.97 0.17 -2.74
C GLN A 215 -19.31 0.68 -3.29
N ILE A 216 -20.30 -0.21 -3.30
CA ILE A 216 -21.64 0.11 -3.86
C ILE A 216 -22.74 -0.04 -2.80
N ARG A 217 -22.52 -0.81 -1.71
CA ARG A 217 -23.59 -1.20 -0.78
C ARG A 217 -23.94 -0.19 0.31
N ALA A 218 -22.99 0.57 0.83
CA ALA A 218 -23.22 1.49 1.96
C ALA A 218 -22.80 2.93 1.63
N GLY A 219 -23.09 3.35 0.44
CA GLY A 219 -22.58 4.55 -0.21
C GLY A 219 -21.80 4.17 -1.46
N VAL A 220 -21.57 5.14 -2.34
CA VAL A 220 -20.83 4.91 -3.57
C VAL A 220 -19.41 5.44 -3.39
N ILE A 221 -18.44 4.53 -3.26
CA ILE A 221 -17.02 4.84 -3.40
C ILE A 221 -16.60 4.35 -4.78
N ARG A 222 -15.94 5.19 -5.55
CA ARG A 222 -15.41 4.85 -6.87
C ARG A 222 -13.89 5.00 -6.85
N PRO A 223 -13.18 4.21 -7.65
CA PRO A 223 -11.74 4.36 -7.77
C PRO A 223 -11.40 5.72 -8.38
N GLU A 224 -10.28 6.26 -7.96
CA GLU A 224 -9.87 7.60 -8.35
C GLU A 224 -8.40 7.68 -8.72
N ILE A 225 -8.11 8.61 -9.62
CA ILE A 225 -6.77 8.95 -10.09
C ILE A 225 -6.60 10.46 -9.91
N ILE A 226 -5.62 10.84 -9.10
CA ILE A 226 -5.31 12.24 -8.79
C ILE A 226 -3.92 12.54 -9.31
N ILE A 227 -3.81 13.52 -10.20
CA ILE A 227 -2.55 13.94 -10.78
C ILE A 227 -2.29 15.38 -10.36
N PRO A 228 -1.44 15.63 -9.37
CA PRO A 228 -1.15 16.98 -8.89
C PRO A 228 -0.58 17.85 -10.01
N MET A 229 -1.09 19.07 -10.10
CA MET A 229 -0.57 20.12 -10.99
C MET A 229 0.26 21.09 -10.15
N GLU A 230 1.29 21.67 -10.75
CA GLU A 230 2.09 22.70 -10.08
C GLU A 230 1.23 23.94 -9.81
N PHE A 231 1.29 24.43 -8.56
CA PHE A 231 0.79 25.75 -8.24
C PHE A 231 1.73 26.78 -8.91
N SER A 232 1.20 27.71 -9.66
CA SER A 232 1.97 28.91 -10.02
C SER A 232 2.19 29.72 -8.73
N GLU A 233 3.40 30.25 -8.52
CA GLU A 233 3.72 31.07 -7.33
C GLU A 233 2.71 32.21 -7.10
N ASN A 234 2.07 32.71 -8.16
CA ASN A 234 1.04 33.75 -8.10
C ASN A 234 -0.32 33.28 -7.51
N GLU A 235 -0.59 31.97 -7.48
CA GLU A 235 -1.82 31.42 -6.88
C GLU A 235 -1.70 31.23 -5.36
N LEU A 236 -0.49 31.20 -4.82
CA LEU A 236 -0.22 31.08 -3.37
C LEU A 236 -0.40 32.42 -2.62
N VAL A 237 -0.43 33.55 -3.32
CA VAL A 237 -0.45 34.91 -2.72
C VAL A 237 -1.86 35.49 -2.64
N THR A 238 -2.90 34.81 -3.12
CA THR A 238 -4.28 35.32 -3.21
C THR A 238 -5.27 34.66 -2.23
N LYS A 239 -4.81 34.29 -1.03
CA LYS A 239 -5.73 33.97 0.08
C LYS A 239 -5.37 34.74 1.34
#